data_7cedd077de2c470f76d3334984b26bb5
#
_entry.id   7cedd077de2c470f76d3334984b26bb5
#
_cell.length_a   1.000
_cell.length_b   1.000
_cell.length_c   1.000
_cell.angle_alpha   90.00
_cell.angle_beta   90.00
_cell.angle_gamma   90.00
#
_symmetry.space_group_name_H-M   'P 1'
#
loop_
_entity.id
_entity.type
_entity.pdbx_description
1 polymer ?
#
loop_
_entity_poly.entity_id
_entity_poly.type
_entity_poly.pdbx_seq_one_letter_code
_entity_poly.pdbx_strand_id
1 'polypeptide(L)'
;EIDDATDNCVSVVNTDQLDTDADGAGNACDADDDADGITDALDNCPLIVSTSQLDTDGDDRGDACDDDDDNDGVTDLADEFPIDASESVDTDGDGIGNNADTDDDADGASDVVDNCPLVTNALQTDTDGDDFGDACDSDDDGDGIPDTADVFPIDASESLDTDGDGLGNNADSDDDGD
;
A
#
# COMPACT_ATOMS: atom_id res chain seq x y z
N GLU A 1 -35.78 -11.50 -26.48
CA GLU A 1 -36.81 -10.43 -26.48
C GLU A 1 -37.43 -10.43 -25.10
N ILE A 2 -37.57 -9.24 -24.52
CA ILE A 2 -38.24 -9.00 -23.24
C ILE A 2 -39.65 -8.54 -23.56
N ASP A 3 -40.63 -8.98 -22.77
CA ASP A 3 -42.02 -8.60 -22.97
C ASP A 3 -42.24 -7.17 -22.49
N ASP A 4 -42.87 -6.31 -23.27
CA ASP A 4 -43.12 -4.89 -22.96
C ASP A 4 -43.73 -4.67 -21.56
N ALA A 5 -44.39 -5.67 -21.00
CA ALA A 5 -44.97 -5.57 -19.65
C ALA A 5 -43.92 -5.71 -18.52
N THR A 6 -42.73 -6.16 -18.86
CA THR A 6 -41.63 -6.38 -17.93
C THR A 6 -40.36 -5.66 -18.36
N ASP A 7 -40.37 -4.99 -19.52
CA ASP A 7 -39.27 -4.23 -20.08
C ASP A 7 -39.20 -2.83 -19.43
N ASN A 8 -38.08 -2.50 -18.80
CA ASN A 8 -37.87 -1.20 -18.18
C ASN A 8 -37.46 -0.10 -19.18
N CYS A 9 -37.28 -0.45 -20.49
CA CYS A 9 -36.99 0.48 -21.58
C CYS A 9 -37.73 0.07 -22.87
N VAL A 10 -39.04 0.05 -22.87
CA VAL A 10 -39.91 -0.47 -23.95
C VAL A 10 -39.55 0.02 -25.37
N SER A 11 -38.87 1.17 -25.49
CA SER A 11 -38.51 1.76 -26.79
C SER A 11 -37.03 1.66 -27.13
N VAL A 12 -36.20 1.11 -26.24
CA VAL A 12 -34.74 0.98 -26.37
C VAL A 12 -34.34 -0.45 -26.04
N VAL A 13 -33.55 -1.08 -26.89
CA VAL A 13 -33.13 -2.47 -26.66
C VAL A 13 -32.10 -2.50 -25.52
N ASN A 14 -32.49 -3.10 -24.41
CA ASN A 14 -31.63 -3.30 -23.23
C ASN A 14 -31.86 -4.70 -22.64
N THR A 15 -31.07 -5.67 -23.04
CA THR A 15 -31.26 -7.06 -22.61
C THR A 15 -30.80 -7.36 -21.19
N ASP A 16 -30.07 -6.49 -20.57
CA ASP A 16 -29.57 -6.57 -19.18
C ASP A 16 -30.59 -6.06 -18.16
N GLN A 17 -31.53 -5.21 -18.60
CA GLN A 17 -32.58 -4.62 -17.78
C GLN A 17 -32.03 -3.93 -16.53
N LEU A 18 -30.84 -3.34 -16.67
CA LEU A 18 -30.20 -2.61 -15.58
C LEU A 18 -31.05 -1.39 -15.22
N ASP A 19 -31.24 -1.14 -13.94
CA ASP A 19 -31.97 -0.04 -13.33
C ASP A 19 -31.23 0.25 -12.01
N THR A 20 -30.35 1.22 -12.03
CA THR A 20 -29.36 1.45 -10.97
C THR A 20 -30.01 2.11 -9.75
N ASP A 21 -30.91 3.08 -9.96
CA ASP A 21 -31.60 3.81 -8.90
C ASP A 21 -32.91 3.17 -8.48
N ALA A 22 -33.37 2.17 -9.24
CA ALA A 22 -34.63 1.41 -9.00
C ALA A 22 -35.90 2.27 -9.10
N ASP A 23 -35.92 3.28 -9.96
CA ASP A 23 -37.09 4.14 -10.20
C ASP A 23 -38.08 3.54 -11.20
N GLY A 24 -37.64 2.51 -11.95
CA GLY A 24 -38.44 1.74 -12.92
C GLY A 24 -38.16 2.13 -14.37
N ALA A 25 -37.37 3.13 -14.66
CA ALA A 25 -36.70 3.36 -15.95
C ALA A 25 -35.39 2.58 -15.96
N GLY A 26 -35.05 1.92 -17.05
CA GLY A 26 -33.76 1.27 -17.16
C GLY A 26 -32.67 2.24 -17.61
N ASN A 27 -31.43 2.02 -17.22
CA ASN A 27 -30.29 2.87 -17.56
C ASN A 27 -30.20 3.23 -19.05
N ALA A 28 -30.58 2.33 -19.93
CA ALA A 28 -30.54 2.58 -21.38
C ALA A 28 -31.52 3.67 -21.87
N CYS A 29 -32.50 4.06 -21.07
CA CYS A 29 -33.50 5.06 -21.41
C CYS A 29 -33.76 6.09 -20.30
N ASP A 30 -33.00 5.99 -19.22
CA ASP A 30 -32.94 7.02 -18.19
C ASP A 30 -31.98 8.13 -18.61
N ALA A 31 -31.95 9.20 -17.94
CA ALA A 31 -31.07 10.34 -18.17
C ALA A 31 -30.23 10.72 -16.94
N ASP A 32 -30.48 9.99 -15.81
CA ASP A 32 -29.86 10.18 -14.51
C ASP A 32 -29.89 8.81 -13.79
N ASP A 33 -29.00 7.90 -14.23
CA ASP A 33 -29.02 6.47 -13.94
C ASP A 33 -28.93 6.12 -12.45
N ASP A 34 -28.36 7.00 -11.62
CA ASP A 34 -28.21 6.79 -10.18
C ASP A 34 -29.04 7.73 -9.31
N ALA A 35 -29.79 8.65 -9.96
CA ALA A 35 -30.68 9.63 -9.32
C ALA A 35 -29.98 10.56 -8.31
N ASP A 36 -28.73 10.93 -8.56
CA ASP A 36 -28.00 11.89 -7.72
C ASP A 36 -28.34 13.36 -8.05
N GLY A 37 -29.01 13.58 -9.19
CA GLY A 37 -29.45 14.89 -9.70
C GLY A 37 -28.52 15.48 -10.75
N ILE A 38 -27.49 14.75 -11.19
CA ILE A 38 -26.64 15.06 -12.33
C ILE A 38 -26.99 14.08 -13.44
N THR A 39 -27.18 14.58 -14.66
CA THR A 39 -27.51 13.68 -15.76
C THR A 39 -26.27 12.95 -16.25
N ASP A 40 -26.40 11.69 -16.72
CA ASP A 40 -25.30 10.85 -17.21
C ASP A 40 -24.34 11.57 -18.18
N ALA A 41 -24.88 12.47 -19.00
CA ALA A 41 -24.08 13.20 -19.97
C ALA A 41 -23.16 14.27 -19.34
N LEU A 42 -23.34 14.56 -18.07
CA LEU A 42 -22.57 15.56 -17.30
C LEU A 42 -21.95 14.93 -16.05
N ASP A 43 -22.25 13.66 -15.79
CA ASP A 43 -21.81 12.92 -14.65
C ASP A 43 -20.57 12.09 -15.02
N ASN A 44 -19.50 12.25 -14.25
CA ASN A 44 -18.28 11.47 -14.39
C ASN A 44 -18.33 10.11 -13.66
N CYS A 45 -19.44 9.86 -12.90
CA CYS A 45 -19.72 8.57 -12.25
C CYS A 45 -21.20 8.13 -12.41
N PRO A 46 -21.73 7.94 -13.63
CA PRO A 46 -23.18 7.85 -13.90
C PRO A 46 -23.94 6.70 -13.23
N LEU A 47 -23.26 5.80 -12.54
CA LEU A 47 -23.84 4.63 -11.87
C LEU A 47 -23.59 4.62 -10.37
N ILE A 48 -22.96 5.68 -9.84
CA ILE A 48 -22.60 5.79 -8.41
C ILE A 48 -23.05 7.14 -7.88
N VAL A 49 -24.05 7.15 -7.03
CA VAL A 49 -24.62 8.36 -6.41
C VAL A 49 -23.51 9.22 -5.80
N SER A 50 -23.13 10.27 -6.51
CA SER A 50 -22.07 11.22 -6.11
C SER A 50 -22.26 12.57 -6.76
N THR A 51 -22.71 13.56 -6.01
CA THR A 51 -22.76 14.94 -6.51
C THR A 51 -21.38 15.62 -6.64
N SER A 52 -20.30 14.93 -6.25
CA SER A 52 -18.94 15.37 -6.52
C SER A 52 -18.58 14.99 -7.96
N GLN A 53 -18.17 15.96 -8.73
CA GLN A 53 -17.66 15.74 -10.09
C GLN A 53 -16.15 15.98 -10.10
N LEU A 54 -15.47 15.62 -8.97
CA LEU A 54 -14.02 15.66 -8.90
C LEU A 54 -13.46 14.53 -9.75
N ASP A 55 -12.40 14.83 -10.45
CA ASP A 55 -11.67 13.97 -11.36
C ASP A 55 -10.22 14.44 -11.24
N THR A 56 -9.49 13.80 -10.32
CA THR A 56 -8.19 14.29 -9.84
C THR A 56 -7.10 14.09 -10.87
N ASP A 57 -7.11 12.98 -11.61
CA ASP A 57 -6.13 12.68 -12.64
C ASP A 57 -6.53 13.17 -14.05
N GLY A 58 -7.82 13.49 -14.27
CA GLY A 58 -8.34 14.04 -15.51
C GLY A 58 -8.57 12.99 -16.61
N ASP A 59 -8.90 11.77 -16.25
CA ASP A 59 -9.13 10.65 -17.20
C ASP A 59 -10.58 10.52 -17.66
N ASP A 60 -11.48 11.42 -17.21
CA ASP A 60 -12.94 11.45 -17.43
C ASP A 60 -13.75 10.46 -16.54
N ARG A 61 -13.13 9.81 -15.58
CA ARG A 61 -13.79 9.11 -14.48
C ARG A 61 -13.71 9.97 -13.21
N GLY A 62 -14.77 10.03 -12.45
CA GLY A 62 -14.75 10.78 -11.20
C GLY A 62 -14.15 9.94 -10.06
N ASP A 63 -13.51 10.60 -9.10
CA ASP A 63 -12.90 9.97 -7.92
C ASP A 63 -13.89 9.04 -7.17
N ALA A 64 -15.18 9.30 -7.25
CA ALA A 64 -16.20 8.46 -6.61
C ALA A 64 -16.34 7.06 -7.24
N CYS A 65 -15.88 6.86 -8.44
CA CYS A 65 -15.99 5.62 -9.21
C CYS A 65 -14.66 5.17 -9.84
N ASP A 66 -13.60 5.88 -9.58
CA ASP A 66 -12.26 5.45 -9.92
C ASP A 66 -11.71 4.51 -8.83
N ASP A 67 -10.72 3.76 -9.10
CA ASP A 67 -10.01 2.88 -8.16
C ASP A 67 -8.58 3.40 -7.88
N ASP A 68 -8.16 4.47 -8.61
CA ASP A 68 -6.81 5.06 -8.57
C ASP A 68 -6.94 6.53 -8.96
N ASP A 69 -7.42 7.35 -8.00
CA ASP A 69 -7.89 8.73 -8.21
C ASP A 69 -6.85 9.69 -8.79
N ASP A 70 -5.56 9.45 -8.54
CA ASP A 70 -4.48 10.31 -9.03
C ASP A 70 -3.59 9.65 -10.09
N ASN A 71 -3.86 8.36 -10.40
CA ASN A 71 -3.23 7.56 -11.45
C ASN A 71 -1.70 7.44 -11.29
N ASP A 72 -1.25 7.26 -10.05
CA ASP A 72 0.16 6.99 -9.74
C ASP A 72 0.51 5.49 -9.89
N GLY A 73 -0.53 4.65 -9.98
CA GLY A 73 -0.45 3.19 -10.14
C GLY A 73 -0.62 2.43 -8.82
N VAL A 74 -0.91 3.11 -7.72
CA VAL A 74 -1.36 2.55 -6.44
C VAL A 74 -2.86 2.83 -6.32
N THR A 75 -3.65 1.83 -6.00
CA THR A 75 -5.10 2.04 -5.87
C THR A 75 -5.43 2.75 -4.57
N ASP A 76 -6.50 3.55 -4.53
CA ASP A 76 -6.94 4.33 -3.36
C ASP A 76 -6.98 3.53 -2.06
N LEU A 77 -7.35 2.25 -2.16
CA LEU A 77 -7.41 1.36 -1.00
C LEU A 77 -6.02 1.04 -0.41
N ALA A 78 -4.98 1.13 -1.21
CA ALA A 78 -3.60 0.79 -0.84
C ALA A 78 -2.73 2.04 -0.73
N ASP A 79 -3.28 3.20 -1.12
CA ASP A 79 -2.63 4.49 -1.14
C ASP A 79 -3.01 5.30 0.12
N GLU A 80 -2.02 5.84 0.81
CA GLU A 80 -2.24 6.73 1.94
C GLU A 80 -2.52 8.17 1.51
N PHE A 81 -2.26 8.49 0.22
CA PHE A 81 -2.49 9.80 -0.41
C PHE A 81 -3.26 9.71 -1.74
N PRO A 82 -4.47 9.18 -1.78
CA PRO A 82 -5.19 8.79 -3.02
C PRO A 82 -5.43 9.89 -4.04
N ILE A 83 -5.09 11.12 -3.73
CA ILE A 83 -5.27 12.30 -4.60
C ILE A 83 -3.97 13.08 -4.81
N ASP A 84 -2.83 12.49 -4.50
CA ASP A 84 -1.50 13.11 -4.68
C ASP A 84 -0.53 12.13 -5.33
N ALA A 85 -0.53 12.06 -6.64
CA ALA A 85 0.33 11.18 -7.46
C ALA A 85 1.85 11.30 -7.22
N SER A 86 2.27 12.09 -6.27
CA SER A 86 3.67 12.17 -5.86
C SER A 86 3.96 11.40 -4.57
N GLU A 87 2.94 10.93 -3.87
CA GLU A 87 3.03 10.26 -2.59
C GLU A 87 2.10 9.04 -2.56
N SER A 88 2.49 7.98 -1.91
CA SER A 88 1.64 6.80 -1.71
C SER A 88 1.90 6.07 -0.39
N VAL A 89 2.94 6.43 0.33
CA VAL A 89 3.33 5.81 1.60
C VAL A 89 3.65 6.88 2.65
N ASP A 90 3.20 6.66 3.87
CA ASP A 90 3.48 7.46 5.06
C ASP A 90 3.93 6.50 6.17
N THR A 91 5.25 6.32 6.30
CA THR A 91 5.81 5.28 7.15
C THR A 91 5.59 5.54 8.64
N ASP A 92 5.67 6.79 9.08
CA ASP A 92 5.50 7.17 10.49
C ASP A 92 4.07 7.64 10.85
N GLY A 93 3.23 7.91 9.83
CA GLY A 93 1.83 8.29 9.99
C GLY A 93 1.63 9.74 10.43
N ASP A 94 2.55 10.64 10.11
CA ASP A 94 2.46 12.05 10.49
C ASP A 94 1.64 12.90 9.49
N GLY A 95 1.31 12.32 8.32
CA GLY A 95 0.53 12.94 7.24
C GLY A 95 1.39 13.64 6.18
N ILE A 96 2.69 13.43 6.20
CA ILE A 96 3.63 13.79 5.13
C ILE A 96 4.08 12.48 4.48
N GLY A 97 3.99 12.39 3.16
CA GLY A 97 4.44 11.19 2.45
C GLY A 97 5.95 11.08 2.38
N ASN A 98 6.44 9.85 2.29
CA ASN A 98 7.88 9.56 2.32
C ASN A 98 8.71 10.31 1.27
N ASN A 99 8.13 10.72 0.13
CA ASN A 99 8.88 11.49 -0.86
C ASN A 99 9.08 12.97 -0.43
N ALA A 100 8.21 13.50 0.42
CA ALA A 100 8.26 14.87 0.91
C ALA A 100 8.83 14.97 2.33
N ASP A 101 8.81 13.88 3.08
CA ASP A 101 9.38 13.80 4.41
C ASP A 101 10.92 13.80 4.35
N THR A 102 11.56 14.01 5.43
CA THR A 102 13.02 13.99 5.59
C THR A 102 13.48 13.08 6.73
N ASP A 103 12.52 12.42 7.41
CA ASP A 103 12.70 11.50 8.53
C ASP A 103 11.53 10.51 8.53
N ASP A 104 11.50 9.66 7.48
CA ASP A 104 10.36 8.81 7.09
C ASP A 104 9.81 7.91 8.21
N ASP A 105 10.60 7.56 9.20
CA ASP A 105 10.19 6.70 10.31
C ASP A 105 10.14 7.41 11.67
N ALA A 106 10.42 8.72 11.67
CA ALA A 106 10.40 9.62 12.83
C ALA A 106 11.29 9.15 14.01
N ASP A 107 12.43 8.53 13.73
CA ASP A 107 13.35 8.07 14.78
C ASP A 107 14.33 9.16 15.25
N GLY A 108 14.43 10.26 14.49
CA GLY A 108 15.26 11.43 14.75
C GLY A 108 16.58 11.45 13.96
N ALA A 109 16.86 10.43 13.14
CA ALA A 109 17.83 10.50 12.06
C ALA A 109 17.09 10.91 10.78
N SER A 110 17.70 11.74 9.94
CA SER A 110 17.08 12.04 8.65
C SER A 110 17.48 11.00 7.62
N ASP A 111 16.61 10.68 6.63
CA ASP A 111 16.80 9.65 5.61
C ASP A 111 18.17 9.65 4.95
N VAL A 112 18.75 10.83 4.74
CA VAL A 112 20.06 11.00 4.11
C VAL A 112 21.22 10.44 4.94
N VAL A 113 21.03 10.27 6.24
CA VAL A 113 22.05 9.81 7.21
C VAL A 113 21.58 8.62 8.01
N ASP A 114 20.32 8.21 7.81
CA ASP A 114 19.74 7.06 8.43
C ASP A 114 20.16 5.77 7.71
N ASN A 115 20.63 4.80 8.46
CA ASN A 115 21.01 3.50 7.92
C ASN A 115 19.83 2.53 7.79
N CYS A 116 18.62 2.93 8.26
CA CYS A 116 17.35 2.21 8.06
C CYS A 116 16.17 3.18 7.87
N PRO A 117 16.07 3.97 6.80
CA PRO A 117 15.16 5.12 6.69
C PRO A 117 13.66 4.83 6.84
N LEU A 118 13.24 3.58 6.84
CA LEU A 118 11.84 3.16 6.97
C LEU A 118 11.60 2.30 8.22
N VAL A 119 12.62 2.16 9.09
CA VAL A 119 12.55 1.29 10.28
C VAL A 119 13.22 1.97 11.46
N THR A 120 12.43 2.47 12.38
CA THR A 120 12.89 3.22 13.56
C THR A 120 14.07 2.55 14.29
N ASN A 121 15.23 3.19 14.25
CA ASN A 121 16.46 2.68 14.88
C ASN A 121 17.38 3.79 15.42
N ALA A 122 16.86 4.71 16.19
CA ALA A 122 17.50 5.92 16.72
C ALA A 122 18.96 5.77 17.24
N LEU A 123 19.47 4.57 17.43
CA LEU A 123 20.85 4.30 17.79
C LEU A 123 21.75 4.15 16.58
N GLN A 124 21.18 3.94 15.41
CA GLN A 124 21.90 3.80 14.15
C GLN A 124 23.03 2.74 14.23
N THR A 125 22.74 1.61 14.90
CA THR A 125 23.67 0.50 15.00
C THR A 125 23.86 -0.12 13.63
N ASP A 126 25.10 -0.41 13.28
CA ASP A 126 25.57 -1.05 12.05
C ASP A 126 26.78 -1.86 12.45
N THR A 127 26.61 -3.16 12.65
CA THR A 127 27.58 -4.02 13.30
C THR A 127 28.71 -4.41 12.34
N ASP A 128 28.41 -4.64 11.06
CA ASP A 128 29.43 -5.03 10.08
C ASP A 128 30.00 -3.86 9.27
N GLY A 129 29.33 -2.69 9.31
CA GLY A 129 29.79 -1.46 8.68
C GLY A 129 29.55 -1.39 7.18
N ASP A 130 28.46 -2.01 6.70
CA ASP A 130 28.11 -2.05 5.28
C ASP A 130 27.16 -0.91 4.84
N ASP A 131 26.80 -0.01 5.77
CA ASP A 131 25.87 1.12 5.62
C ASP A 131 24.37 0.73 5.74
N PHE A 132 24.01 -0.54 5.99
CA PHE A 132 22.69 -0.94 6.47
C PHE A 132 22.72 -1.07 7.99
N GLY A 133 21.67 -0.63 8.65
CA GLY A 133 21.59 -0.78 10.12
C GLY A 133 21.04 -2.15 10.52
N ASP A 134 21.48 -2.67 11.67
CA ASP A 134 21.03 -3.96 12.23
C ASP A 134 19.50 -4.11 12.25
N ALA A 135 18.77 -3.01 12.31
CA ALA A 135 17.30 -3.03 12.35
C ALA A 135 16.65 -3.41 11.02
N CYS A 136 17.34 -3.26 9.91
CA CYS A 136 16.84 -3.50 8.55
C CYS A 136 17.79 -4.37 7.72
N ASP A 137 18.92 -4.77 8.30
CA ASP A 137 19.80 -5.77 7.71
C ASP A 137 19.25 -7.19 7.93
N SER A 138 19.69 -8.13 7.21
CA SER A 138 19.35 -9.55 7.34
C SER A 138 20.54 -10.42 7.75
N ASP A 139 21.74 -9.81 7.90
CA ASP A 139 23.00 -10.47 8.23
C ASP A 139 23.88 -9.45 8.97
N ASP A 140 23.47 -9.11 10.21
CA ASP A 140 23.97 -7.98 11.00
C ASP A 140 25.49 -7.93 11.18
N ASP A 141 26.16 -9.07 11.14
CA ASP A 141 27.62 -9.13 11.34
C ASP A 141 28.42 -9.45 10.06
N GLY A 142 27.70 -9.67 8.93
CA GLY A 142 28.31 -9.85 7.61
C GLY A 142 29.10 -11.14 7.44
N ASP A 143 28.83 -12.19 8.24
CA ASP A 143 29.54 -13.47 8.14
C ASP A 143 29.02 -14.36 7.00
N GLY A 144 27.88 -14.01 6.41
CA GLY A 144 27.19 -14.71 5.32
C GLY A 144 26.13 -15.70 5.80
N ILE A 145 25.78 -15.69 7.07
CA ILE A 145 24.70 -16.46 7.66
C ILE A 145 23.62 -15.48 8.12
N PRO A 146 22.40 -15.51 7.55
CA PRO A 146 21.35 -14.60 7.95
C PRO A 146 21.00 -14.71 9.43
N ASP A 147 20.63 -13.62 10.11
CA ASP A 147 20.24 -13.54 11.52
C ASP A 147 19.21 -14.59 11.93
N THR A 148 18.27 -14.90 11.02
CA THR A 148 17.26 -15.93 11.27
C THR A 148 17.81 -17.36 11.37
N ALA A 149 19.05 -17.56 10.94
CA ALA A 149 19.74 -18.85 10.96
C ALA A 149 21.00 -18.82 11.83
N ASP A 150 21.41 -17.63 12.27
CA ASP A 150 22.54 -17.40 13.13
C ASP A 150 22.14 -17.37 14.62
N VAL A 151 22.87 -18.08 15.46
CA VAL A 151 22.69 -18.05 16.92
C VAL A 151 23.37 -16.83 17.55
N PHE A 152 24.32 -16.22 16.83
CA PHE A 152 25.09 -15.06 17.26
C PHE A 152 25.07 -13.93 16.22
N PRO A 153 23.93 -13.34 15.89
CA PRO A 153 23.73 -12.46 14.73
C PRO A 153 24.57 -11.18 14.71
N ILE A 154 25.33 -10.92 15.75
CA ILE A 154 26.21 -9.73 15.88
C ILE A 154 27.65 -10.12 16.17
N ASP A 155 28.06 -11.36 15.93
CA ASP A 155 29.44 -11.86 16.13
C ASP A 155 29.89 -12.71 14.93
N ALA A 156 30.42 -12.09 13.91
CA ALA A 156 30.93 -12.70 12.68
C ALA A 156 31.96 -13.83 12.87
N SER A 157 32.35 -14.11 14.08
CA SER A 157 33.23 -15.24 14.38
C SER A 157 32.51 -16.49 14.85
N GLU A 158 31.20 -16.40 15.14
CA GLU A 158 30.39 -17.48 15.69
C GLU A 158 29.04 -17.54 14.99
N SER A 159 28.50 -18.70 14.76
CA SER A 159 27.17 -18.85 14.15
C SER A 159 26.39 -20.08 14.68
N LEU A 160 27.07 -20.97 15.39
CA LEU A 160 26.50 -22.18 15.93
C LEU A 160 26.85 -22.32 17.41
N ASP A 161 25.89 -22.82 18.20
CA ASP A 161 26.01 -23.22 19.57
C ASP A 161 25.37 -24.61 19.67
N THR A 162 26.19 -25.66 19.70
CA THR A 162 25.71 -27.01 19.55
C THR A 162 25.08 -27.55 20.83
N ASP A 163 25.62 -27.20 22.00
CA ASP A 163 25.12 -27.65 23.30
C ASP A 163 24.21 -26.63 24.00
N GLY A 164 24.14 -25.40 23.50
CA GLY A 164 23.25 -24.37 23.99
C GLY A 164 23.71 -23.70 25.29
N ASP A 165 25.01 -23.66 25.53
CA ASP A 165 25.56 -23.03 26.75
C ASP A 165 25.80 -21.54 26.63
N GLY A 166 25.66 -20.99 25.40
CA GLY A 166 25.84 -19.56 25.06
C GLY A 166 27.23 -19.18 24.62
N LEU A 167 28.12 -20.15 24.42
CA LEU A 167 29.40 -20.00 23.73
C LEU A 167 29.27 -20.57 22.32
N GLY A 168 29.77 -19.84 21.32
CA GLY A 168 29.80 -20.38 19.97
C GLY A 168 30.84 -21.47 19.79
N ASN A 169 30.58 -22.37 18.86
CA ASN A 169 31.43 -23.54 18.62
C ASN A 169 32.90 -23.21 18.33
N ASN A 170 33.20 -22.00 17.81
CA ASN A 170 34.59 -21.58 17.55
C ASN A 170 35.31 -21.14 18.84
N ALA A 171 34.57 -20.63 19.82
CA ALA A 171 35.11 -20.18 21.11
C ALA A 171 35.02 -21.28 22.20
N ASP A 172 34.14 -22.26 22.01
CA ASP A 172 33.97 -23.38 22.93
C ASP A 172 35.09 -24.43 22.73
N SER A 173 35.42 -25.13 23.77
CA SER A 173 36.36 -26.25 23.78
C SER A 173 35.67 -27.62 23.96
N ASP A 174 34.36 -27.64 24.12
CA ASP A 174 33.53 -28.82 24.39
C ASP A 174 32.16 -28.65 23.70
N ASP A 175 32.18 -28.53 22.36
CA ASP A 175 31.03 -28.16 21.51
C ASP A 175 29.76 -29.01 21.71
N ASP A 176 29.83 -30.17 22.32
CA ASP A 176 28.69 -31.07 22.56
C ASP A 176 28.34 -31.24 24.05
N GLY A 177 29.12 -30.61 24.94
CA GLY A 177 28.85 -30.53 26.38
C GLY A 177 28.92 -31.89 27.12
N ASP A 178 29.74 -32.89 26.65
CA ASP A 178 29.77 -34.24 27.20
C ASP A 178 30.99 -34.55 28.12
#